data_7f0605f7828eb348fa70cb0a2e11c371
#
_entry.id   7f0605f7828eb348fa70cb0a2e11c371
#
_cell.length_a   1.000
_cell.length_b   1.000
_cell.length_c   1.000
_cell.angle_alpha   90.00
_cell.angle_beta   90.00
_cell.angle_gamma   90.00
#
_symmetry.space_group_name_H-M   'P 1'
#
loop_
_entity.id
_entity.type
_entity.pdbx_description
1 polymer ?
#
loop_
_entity_poly.entity_id
_entity_poly.type
_entity_poly.pdbx_seq_one_letter_code
_entity_poly.pdbx_strand_id
1 'polypeptide(L)' 'MPKDKATYPIELEKDMMSFLEQMTTQYDLPDVSKTMRCLVNYALCVETARDDIFAEIRCTTCD' A
#
# COMPACT_ATOMS: atom_id res chain seq x y z
N MET A 1 13.30 -6.11 16.17
CA MET A 1 12.23 -5.93 17.12
C MET A 1 10.89 -5.73 16.42
N PRO A 2 9.91 -6.51 16.74
CA PRO A 2 8.62 -6.36 16.08
C PRO A 2 7.95 -5.06 16.52
N LYS A 3 7.36 -4.40 15.54
CA LYS A 3 6.54 -3.23 15.82
C LYS A 3 5.14 -3.68 16.21
N ASP A 4 4.49 -2.89 16.99
CA ASP A 4 3.11 -3.16 17.34
C ASP A 4 2.27 -3.12 16.07
N LYS A 5 1.51 -4.18 15.86
CA LYS A 5 0.64 -4.30 14.70
C LYS A 5 -0.79 -4.52 15.16
N ALA A 6 -1.70 -3.97 14.39
CA ALA A 6 -3.11 -4.17 14.63
C ALA A 6 -3.79 -4.39 13.29
N THR A 7 -4.97 -4.96 13.32
CA THR A 7 -5.74 -5.20 12.11
C THR A 7 -6.75 -4.08 11.95
N TYR A 8 -6.79 -3.49 10.78
CA TYR A 8 -7.70 -2.40 10.47
C TYR A 8 -8.56 -2.76 9.27
N PRO A 9 -9.86 -2.47 9.31
CA PRO A 9 -10.73 -2.71 8.16
C PRO A 9 -10.48 -1.64 7.11
N ILE A 10 -10.00 -2.06 5.95
CA ILE A 10 -9.70 -1.16 4.85
C ILE A 10 -10.37 -1.70 3.59
N GLU A 11 -11.11 -0.83 2.91
CA GLU A 11 -11.73 -1.20 1.66
C GLU A 11 -10.81 -0.86 0.51
N LEU A 12 -10.64 -1.81 -0.40
CA LEU A 12 -9.84 -1.62 -1.61
C LEU A 12 -10.66 -2.10 -2.79
N GLU A 13 -10.44 -1.46 -3.92
CA GLU A 13 -11.02 -1.94 -5.15
C GLU A 13 -10.34 -3.25 -5.55
N LYS A 14 -11.05 -4.06 -6.32
CA LYS A 14 -10.52 -5.37 -6.72
C LYS A 14 -9.22 -5.25 -7.49
N ASP A 15 -9.11 -4.22 -8.32
CA ASP A 15 -7.89 -3.97 -9.07
C ASP A 15 -6.70 -3.70 -8.16
N MET A 16 -6.95 -2.97 -7.08
CA MET A 16 -5.92 -2.65 -6.12
C MET A 16 -5.44 -3.91 -5.40
N MET A 17 -6.37 -4.76 -5.02
CA MET A 17 -6.01 -6.01 -4.36
C MET A 17 -5.22 -6.92 -5.30
N SER A 18 -5.64 -7.00 -6.57
CA SER A 18 -4.92 -7.77 -7.57
C SER A 18 -3.49 -7.29 -7.73
N PHE A 19 -3.31 -5.98 -7.76
CA PHE A 19 -1.98 -5.38 -7.85
C PHE A 19 -1.12 -5.78 -6.66
N LEU A 20 -1.68 -5.70 -5.46
CA LEU A 20 -0.96 -6.08 -4.26
C LEU A 20 -0.55 -7.53 -4.29
N GLU A 21 -1.44 -8.41 -4.75
CA GLU A 21 -1.13 -9.82 -4.87
C GLU A 21 -0.02 -10.08 -5.88
N GLN A 22 -0.06 -9.37 -7.00
CA GLN A 22 0.99 -9.46 -8.01
C GLN A 22 2.35 -9.06 -7.45
N MET A 23 2.38 -7.95 -6.72
CA MET A 23 3.63 -7.46 -6.15
C MET A 23 4.14 -8.39 -5.06
N THR A 24 3.23 -8.98 -4.30
CA THR A 24 3.59 -9.95 -3.28
C THR A 24 4.32 -11.13 -3.90
N THR A 25 3.79 -11.62 -5.02
CA THR A 25 4.41 -12.75 -5.73
C THR A 25 5.69 -12.36 -6.43
N GLN A 26 5.67 -11.20 -7.10
CA GLN A 26 6.80 -10.76 -7.90
C GLN A 26 8.05 -10.51 -7.06
N TYR A 27 7.87 -9.98 -5.87
CA TYR A 27 8.99 -9.66 -4.98
C TYR A 27 9.17 -10.65 -3.85
N ASP A 28 8.48 -11.78 -3.95
CA ASP A 28 8.63 -12.88 -3.00
C ASP A 28 8.39 -12.45 -1.56
N LEU A 29 7.33 -11.70 -1.36
CA LEU A 29 6.96 -11.23 -0.03
C LEU A 29 6.10 -12.27 0.67
N PRO A 30 6.10 -12.29 2.00
CA PRO A 30 5.38 -13.34 2.74
C PRO A 30 3.86 -13.27 2.60
N ASP A 31 3.30 -12.06 2.49
CA ASP A 31 1.85 -11.92 2.36
C ASP A 31 1.50 -10.52 1.87
N VAL A 32 0.21 -10.33 1.56
CA VAL A 32 -0.30 -9.06 1.05
C VAL A 32 -0.19 -7.96 2.11
N SER A 33 -0.34 -8.31 3.37
CA SER A 33 -0.20 -7.34 4.45
C SER A 33 1.21 -6.73 4.47
N LYS A 34 2.22 -7.56 4.23
CA LYS A 34 3.59 -7.07 4.15
C LYS A 34 3.76 -6.12 2.97
N THR A 35 3.16 -6.47 1.83
CA THR A 35 3.21 -5.63 0.64
C THR A 35 2.61 -4.26 0.93
N MET A 36 1.46 -4.24 1.61
CA MET A 36 0.80 -2.98 1.97
C MET A 36 1.66 -2.17 2.94
N ARG A 37 2.27 -2.83 3.91
CA ARG A 37 3.14 -2.15 4.86
C ARG A 37 4.35 -1.51 4.17
N CYS A 38 4.86 -2.17 3.14
CA CYS A 38 5.98 -1.62 2.37
C CYS A 38 5.58 -0.33 1.66
N LEU A 39 4.38 -0.31 1.08
CA LEU A 39 3.87 0.90 0.42
C LEU A 39 3.72 2.05 1.40
N VAL A 40 3.08 1.77 2.53
CA VAL A 40 2.86 2.79 3.55
C VAL A 40 4.17 3.28 4.11
N ASN A 41 5.10 2.37 4.33
CA ASN A 41 6.40 2.71 4.89
C ASN A 41 7.19 3.63 3.94
N TYR A 42 7.07 3.39 2.64
CA TYR A 42 7.71 4.26 1.67
C TYR A 42 7.18 5.68 1.76
N ALA A 43 5.87 5.83 1.82
CA ALA A 43 5.26 7.14 1.95
C ALA A 43 5.59 7.80 3.29
N LEU A 44 5.76 6.99 4.31
CA LEU A 44 6.14 7.48 5.64
C LEU A 44 7.54 8.05 5.65
N CYS A 45 8.47 7.37 5.00
CA CYS A 45 9.88 7.73 5.03
C CYS A 45 10.26 8.77 3.98
N VAL A 46 9.54 8.81 2.86
CA VAL A 46 9.87 9.70 1.75
C VAL A 46 8.79 10.77 1.63
N GLU A 47 9.07 11.93 2.22
CA GLU A 47 8.08 13.00 2.29
C GLU A 47 7.64 13.50 0.92
N THR A 48 8.55 13.57 -0.03
CA THR A 48 8.22 14.06 -1.37
C THR A 48 7.26 13.13 -2.10
N ALA A 49 7.29 11.84 -1.77
CA ALA A 49 6.37 10.89 -2.38
C ALA A 49 4.93 11.13 -1.94
N ARG A 50 4.74 11.71 -0.77
CA ARG A 50 3.39 12.01 -0.26
C ARG A 50 2.67 12.99 -1.16
N ASP A 51 3.36 14.00 -1.65
CA ASP A 51 2.75 14.97 -2.54
C ASP A 51 2.33 14.31 -3.84
N ASP A 52 3.17 13.44 -4.37
CA ASP A 52 2.81 12.70 -5.58
C ASP A 52 1.61 11.78 -5.37
N ILE A 53 1.48 11.24 -4.20
CA ILE A 53 0.42 10.26 -3.91
C ILE A 53 -0.88 10.94 -3.54
N PHE A 54 -0.82 11.96 -2.70
CA PHE A 54 -2.01 12.52 -2.07
C PHE A 54 -2.42 13.90 -2.56
N ALA A 55 -1.47 14.71 -3.00
CA ALA A 55 -1.78 16.08 -3.43
C ALA A 55 -2.40 16.12 -4.81
N GLU A 56 -2.08 15.16 -5.66
CA GLU A 56 -2.64 15.09 -7.01
C GLU A 56 -3.71 14.01 -7.05
N ILE A 57 -4.80 14.34 -7.74
CA ILE A 57 -5.86 13.35 -7.95
C ILE A 57 -5.45 12.48 -9.12
N ARG A 58 -5.10 11.25 -8.83
CA ARG A 58 -4.60 10.32 -9.83
C ARG A 58 -5.57 9.22 -10.18
N CYS A 59 -6.44 8.91 -9.24
CA CYS A 59 -7.30 7.78 -9.45
C CYS A 59 -8.55 8.21 -10.18
N THR A 60 -8.97 7.39 -11.13
CA THR A 60 -10.14 7.68 -11.95
C THR A 60 -11.42 7.14 -11.31
N THR A 61 -11.27 6.39 -10.23
CA THR A 61 -12.40 5.77 -9.54
C THR A 61 -12.52 6.25 -8.11
N CYS A 62 -11.88 7.35 -7.77
CA CYS A 62 -11.95 7.89 -6.42
C CYS A 62 -13.35 8.39 -6.08
N ASP A 63 -13.76 8.10 -4.90
CA ASP A 63 -15.02 8.61 -4.35
C ASP A 63 -14.82 9.95 -3.70
#